data_d02439485644d9d697610dc1f2b58b65
#
_entry.id   d02439485644d9d697610dc1f2b58b65
#
_cell.length_a   1.000
_cell.length_b   1.000
_cell.length_c   1.000
_cell.angle_alpha   90.00
_cell.angle_beta   90.00
_cell.angle_gamma   90.00
#
_symmetry.space_group_name_H-M   'P 1'
#
loop_
_entity.id
_entity.type
_entity.pdbx_description
1 polymer ?
#
loop_
_entity_poly.entity_id
_entity_poly.type
_entity_poly.pdbx_seq_one_letter_code
_entity_poly.pdbx_strand_id
1 'polypeptide(L)'
;GNTVYLGWELLDEQLQKKVPGGVVGQEHPDGIYGDYIREIDHQGNVIWEWHAAKELDMARFPLDPTVHRKEYAHANTIFPCENGDYIINWRFNNTMLRIDRETREVVWHLTEPTYGQHHDVQELKNKNILFFANGTDVHVHGSKTGSAVIELDPKINEEVWRYEGYP
;
A
#
# COMPACT_ATOMS: atom_id res chain seq x y z
N GLY A 1 12.45 3.63 21.69
CA GLY A 1 11.60 4.06 20.57
C GLY A 1 10.30 3.29 20.56
N ASN A 2 9.33 3.76 19.79
CA ASN A 2 8.04 3.09 19.61
C ASN A 2 8.15 1.98 18.56
N THR A 3 7.15 1.09 18.55
CA THR A 3 7.01 0.07 17.51
C THR A 3 5.81 0.42 16.65
N VAL A 4 5.99 0.43 15.33
CA VAL A 4 4.90 0.57 14.37
C VAL A 4 4.72 -0.74 13.61
N TYR A 5 3.46 -1.14 13.38
CA TYR A 5 3.14 -2.38 12.66
C TYR A 5 1.85 -2.27 11.85
N LEU A 6 1.73 -3.17 10.89
CA LEU A 6 0.54 -3.40 10.08
C LEU A 6 -0.29 -4.53 10.68
N GLY A 7 -1.60 -4.42 10.57
CA GLY A 7 -2.52 -5.49 10.94
C GLY A 7 -3.79 -5.45 10.11
N TRP A 8 -4.63 -6.46 10.31
CA TRP A 8 -5.93 -6.59 9.65
C TRP A 8 -7.05 -6.57 10.66
N GLU A 9 -8.16 -5.93 10.30
CA GLU A 9 -9.42 -5.97 11.03
C GLU A 9 -10.55 -6.43 10.11
N LEU A 10 -11.48 -7.22 10.63
CA LEU A 10 -12.69 -7.56 9.87
C LEU A 10 -13.53 -6.28 9.72
N LEU A 11 -13.83 -5.90 8.49
CA LEU A 11 -14.64 -4.74 8.20
C LEU A 11 -16.12 -5.04 8.57
N ASP A 12 -16.83 -4.03 9.04
CA ASP A 12 -18.27 -4.13 9.19
C ASP A 12 -18.98 -4.25 7.83
N GLU A 13 -20.24 -4.69 7.82
CA GLU A 13 -20.98 -4.93 6.58
C GLU A 13 -21.14 -3.70 5.69
N GLN A 14 -21.15 -2.48 6.27
CA GLN A 14 -21.28 -1.25 5.50
C GLN A 14 -19.98 -0.91 4.78
N LEU A 15 -18.86 -1.09 5.45
CA LEU A 15 -17.53 -0.89 4.84
C LEU A 15 -17.23 -1.96 3.80
N GLN A 16 -17.55 -3.24 4.05
CA GLN A 16 -17.38 -4.32 3.07
C GLN A 16 -18.09 -4.03 1.74
N LYS A 17 -19.32 -3.48 1.80
CA LYS A 17 -20.10 -3.09 0.60
C LYS A 17 -19.46 -1.97 -0.21
N LYS A 18 -18.60 -1.17 0.41
CA LYS A 18 -17.89 -0.04 -0.24
C LYS A 18 -16.57 -0.44 -0.87
N VAL A 19 -16.02 -1.63 -0.57
CA VAL A 19 -14.75 -2.09 -1.15
C VAL A 19 -14.87 -2.23 -2.67
N PRO A 20 -14.13 -1.43 -3.45
CA PRO A 20 -14.21 -1.45 -4.91
C PRO A 20 -13.21 -2.42 -5.51
N GLY A 21 -13.52 -2.96 -6.69
CA GLY A 21 -12.63 -3.83 -7.46
C GLY A 21 -12.49 -5.25 -6.91
N GLY A 22 -11.47 -5.96 -7.36
CA GLY A 22 -11.23 -7.36 -7.05
C GLY A 22 -12.25 -8.32 -7.67
N VAL A 23 -12.06 -9.62 -7.49
CA VAL A 23 -12.95 -10.67 -8.00
C VAL A 23 -14.08 -10.93 -7.01
N VAL A 24 -15.29 -10.50 -7.37
CA VAL A 24 -16.50 -10.71 -6.56
C VAL A 24 -16.75 -12.21 -6.37
N GLY A 25 -17.11 -12.62 -5.14
CA GLY A 25 -17.30 -14.01 -4.77
C GLY A 25 -16.02 -14.71 -4.28
N GLN A 26 -14.91 -13.98 -4.20
CA GLN A 26 -13.65 -14.47 -3.65
C GLN A 26 -13.30 -13.78 -2.31
N GLU A 27 -14.31 -13.44 -1.52
CA GLU A 27 -14.16 -12.95 -0.16
C GLU A 27 -13.74 -14.08 0.80
N HIS A 28 -13.22 -13.71 1.98
CA HIS A 28 -13.04 -14.68 3.06
C HIS A 28 -14.40 -15.12 3.61
N PRO A 29 -14.57 -16.35 4.13
CA PRO A 29 -15.85 -16.80 4.72
C PRO A 29 -16.42 -15.87 5.80
N ASP A 30 -15.56 -15.18 6.55
CA ASP A 30 -15.97 -14.22 7.59
C ASP A 30 -16.24 -12.81 7.03
N GLY A 31 -15.92 -12.54 5.76
CA GLY A 31 -16.05 -11.24 5.12
C GLY A 31 -14.73 -10.66 4.61
N ILE A 32 -14.67 -9.34 4.43
CA ILE A 32 -13.48 -8.63 3.92
C ILE A 32 -12.74 -8.01 5.10
N TYR A 33 -11.42 -8.25 5.16
CA TYR A 33 -10.53 -7.59 6.12
C TYR A 33 -9.99 -6.28 5.53
N GLY A 34 -9.73 -5.30 6.39
CA GLY A 34 -9.08 -4.04 6.02
C GLY A 34 -7.78 -3.84 6.79
N ASP A 35 -6.85 -3.15 6.17
CA ASP A 35 -5.56 -2.84 6.80
C ASP A 35 -5.67 -1.73 7.83
N TYR A 36 -4.90 -1.86 8.90
CA TYR A 36 -4.63 -0.77 9.83
C TYR A 36 -3.13 -0.65 10.13
N ILE A 37 -2.71 0.55 10.49
CA ILE A 37 -1.41 0.86 11.07
C ILE A 37 -1.62 1.13 12.55
N ARG A 38 -0.73 0.61 13.38
CA ARG A 38 -0.74 0.91 14.81
C ARG A 38 0.68 1.20 15.31
N GLU A 39 0.81 2.26 16.07
CA GLU A 39 2.03 2.62 16.80
C GLU A 39 1.81 2.41 18.30
N ILE A 40 2.71 1.69 18.93
CA ILE A 40 2.70 1.43 20.37
C ILE A 40 3.99 1.92 21.02
N ASP A 41 3.89 2.35 22.27
CA ASP A 41 5.04 2.67 23.09
C ASP A 41 5.75 1.41 23.63
N HIS A 42 6.83 1.60 24.39
CA HIS A 42 7.59 0.51 24.98
C HIS A 42 6.83 -0.27 26.08
N GLN A 43 5.69 0.25 26.53
CA GLN A 43 4.81 -0.40 27.52
C GLN A 43 3.66 -1.16 26.84
N GLY A 44 3.52 -1.04 25.50
CA GLY A 44 2.46 -1.65 24.72
C GLY A 44 1.19 -0.79 24.63
N ASN A 45 1.21 0.47 25.11
CA ASN A 45 0.08 1.35 24.94
C ASN A 45 -0.01 1.85 23.50
N VAL A 46 -1.21 1.84 22.94
CA VAL A 46 -1.47 2.39 21.61
C VAL A 46 -1.39 3.92 21.71
N ILE A 47 -0.51 4.51 20.91
CA ILE A 47 -0.31 5.96 20.85
C ILE A 47 -0.77 6.58 19.53
N TRP A 48 -0.94 5.77 18.50
CA TRP A 48 -1.49 6.19 17.22
C TRP A 48 -2.04 5.00 16.44
N GLU A 49 -3.16 5.21 15.74
CA GLU A 49 -3.76 4.23 14.84
C GLU A 49 -4.29 4.93 13.59
N TRP A 50 -4.29 4.20 12.49
CA TRP A 50 -4.87 4.62 11.22
C TRP A 50 -5.50 3.41 10.52
N HIS A 51 -6.76 3.53 10.12
CA HIS A 51 -7.54 2.43 9.54
C HIS A 51 -7.93 2.76 8.11
N ALA A 52 -7.37 2.05 7.14
CA ALA A 52 -7.53 2.34 5.72
C ALA A 52 -9.00 2.52 5.29
N ALA A 53 -9.87 1.59 5.67
CA ALA A 53 -11.27 1.62 5.26
C ALA A 53 -12.11 2.72 5.94
N LYS A 54 -11.61 3.32 7.03
CA LYS A 54 -12.30 4.39 7.78
C LYS A 54 -11.80 5.78 7.40
N GLU A 55 -10.51 5.88 7.11
CA GLU A 55 -9.84 7.17 6.87
C GLU A 55 -9.87 7.58 5.39
N LEU A 56 -10.09 6.62 4.47
CA LEU A 56 -10.05 6.85 3.04
C LEU A 56 -11.42 6.79 2.37
N ASP A 57 -11.54 7.55 1.30
CA ASP A 57 -12.51 7.23 0.26
C ASP A 57 -11.98 6.04 -0.56
N MET A 58 -12.41 4.83 -0.22
CA MET A 58 -11.98 3.60 -0.88
C MET A 58 -12.23 3.61 -2.38
N ALA A 59 -13.22 4.37 -2.88
CA ALA A 59 -13.51 4.46 -4.30
C ALA A 59 -12.35 5.01 -5.13
N ARG A 60 -11.45 5.75 -4.49
CA ARG A 60 -10.22 6.28 -5.15
C ARG A 60 -9.13 5.23 -5.31
N PHE A 61 -9.20 4.13 -4.57
CA PHE A 61 -8.15 3.10 -4.50
C PHE A 61 -8.75 1.70 -4.67
N PRO A 62 -9.27 1.38 -5.87
CA PRO A 62 -9.86 0.07 -6.11
C PRO A 62 -8.82 -1.04 -6.05
N LEU A 63 -9.26 -2.22 -5.65
CA LEU A 63 -8.46 -3.44 -5.80
C LEU A 63 -8.25 -3.71 -7.29
N ASP A 64 -7.07 -4.22 -7.64
CA ASP A 64 -6.80 -4.75 -8.98
C ASP A 64 -7.88 -5.79 -9.35
N PRO A 65 -8.44 -5.76 -10.56
CA PRO A 65 -9.55 -6.63 -10.95
C PRO A 65 -9.21 -8.13 -10.92
N THR A 66 -7.95 -8.49 -10.79
CA THR A 66 -7.47 -9.89 -10.81
C THR A 66 -7.25 -10.50 -9.43
N VAL A 67 -7.25 -9.67 -8.36
CA VAL A 67 -7.01 -10.16 -7.01
C VAL A 67 -8.31 -10.59 -6.32
N HIS A 68 -8.19 -11.51 -5.35
CA HIS A 68 -9.33 -11.88 -4.51
C HIS A 68 -9.74 -10.73 -3.57
N ARG A 69 -10.95 -10.83 -2.98
CA ARG A 69 -11.52 -9.81 -2.09
C ARG A 69 -11.48 -10.22 -0.61
N LYS A 70 -10.57 -11.09 -0.21
CA LYS A 70 -10.45 -11.51 1.20
C LYS A 70 -10.03 -10.35 2.10
N GLU A 71 -9.29 -9.41 1.52
CA GLU A 71 -8.80 -8.22 2.21
C GLU A 71 -8.78 -7.02 1.27
N TYR A 72 -8.96 -5.84 1.85
CA TYR A 72 -8.82 -4.56 1.15
C TYR A 72 -7.41 -4.05 1.34
N ALA A 73 -6.74 -3.82 0.21
CA ALA A 73 -5.43 -3.25 0.01
C ALA A 73 -4.22 -4.20 0.17
N HIS A 74 -4.17 -5.09 1.12
CA HIS A 74 -3.03 -5.98 1.38
C HIS A 74 -1.72 -5.19 1.59
N ALA A 75 -1.69 -4.41 2.67
CA ALA A 75 -0.48 -3.70 3.06
C ALA A 75 0.66 -4.68 3.36
N ASN A 76 1.81 -4.46 2.74
CA ASN A 76 2.99 -5.32 2.88
C ASN A 76 4.24 -4.58 3.37
N THR A 77 4.22 -3.26 3.39
CA THR A 77 5.30 -2.43 3.91
C THR A 77 4.73 -1.21 4.62
N ILE A 78 5.35 -0.86 5.75
CA ILE A 78 5.22 0.44 6.39
C ILE A 78 6.61 1.01 6.65
N PHE A 79 6.85 2.25 6.25
CA PHE A 79 8.12 2.95 6.44
C PHE A 79 7.89 4.26 7.19
N PRO A 80 8.48 4.42 8.40
CA PRO A 80 8.44 5.68 9.14
C PRO A 80 9.44 6.68 8.53
N CYS A 81 8.93 7.83 8.10
CA CYS A 81 9.73 8.90 7.54
C CYS A 81 10.39 9.76 8.62
N GLU A 82 11.47 10.47 8.29
CA GLU A 82 12.17 11.36 9.23
C GLU A 82 11.30 12.48 9.79
N ASN A 83 10.32 12.96 9.02
CA ASN A 83 9.39 14.01 9.44
C ASN A 83 8.21 13.49 10.30
N GLY A 84 8.17 12.18 10.56
CA GLY A 84 7.13 11.52 11.33
C GLY A 84 5.99 10.92 10.51
N ASP A 85 5.90 11.20 9.21
CA ASP A 85 4.92 10.56 8.32
C ASP A 85 5.16 9.07 8.18
N TYR A 86 4.17 8.37 7.64
CA TYR A 86 4.30 6.98 7.24
C TYR A 86 4.12 6.81 5.74
N ILE A 87 4.99 6.02 5.10
CA ILE A 87 4.75 5.48 3.77
C ILE A 87 4.25 4.06 3.93
N ILE A 88 3.13 3.74 3.31
CA ILE A 88 2.54 2.41 3.26
C ILE A 88 2.47 1.93 1.82
N ASN A 89 2.71 0.65 1.62
CA ASN A 89 2.56 0.01 0.32
C ASN A 89 1.38 -0.95 0.31
N TRP A 90 0.51 -0.80 -0.68
CA TRP A 90 -0.66 -1.63 -0.93
C TRP A 90 -0.49 -2.48 -2.18
N ARG A 91 -0.28 -3.76 -1.96
CA ARG A 91 -0.04 -4.73 -3.01
C ARG A 91 -1.22 -4.89 -3.96
N PHE A 92 -2.44 -5.03 -3.44
CA PHE A 92 -3.62 -5.34 -4.24
C PHE A 92 -4.22 -4.14 -4.96
N ASN A 93 -3.83 -2.95 -4.58
CA ASN A 93 -4.24 -1.70 -5.23
C ASN A 93 -3.13 -1.15 -6.14
N ASN A 94 -1.96 -1.81 -6.21
CA ASN A 94 -0.77 -1.29 -6.88
C ASN A 94 -0.47 0.16 -6.49
N THR A 95 -0.56 0.47 -5.18
CA THR A 95 -0.54 1.85 -4.69
C THR A 95 0.42 2.02 -3.52
N MET A 96 1.21 3.07 -3.57
CA MET A 96 1.98 3.60 -2.45
C MET A 96 1.30 4.86 -1.94
N LEU A 97 1.22 5.03 -0.62
CA LEU A 97 0.66 6.20 0.04
C LEU A 97 1.64 6.80 1.03
N ARG A 98 1.66 8.13 1.12
CA ARG A 98 2.25 8.84 2.27
C ARG A 98 1.15 9.43 3.12
N ILE A 99 1.15 9.11 4.39
CA ILE A 99 0.16 9.54 5.39
C ILE A 99 0.86 10.52 6.33
N ASP A 100 0.34 11.74 6.39
CA ASP A 100 0.73 12.69 7.42
C ASP A 100 0.24 12.18 8.79
N ARG A 101 1.17 12.03 9.73
CA ARG A 101 0.86 11.44 11.03
C ARG A 101 -0.04 12.32 11.90
N GLU A 102 0.05 13.64 11.77
CA GLU A 102 -0.72 14.59 12.60
C GLU A 102 -2.14 14.75 12.08
N THR A 103 -2.28 14.99 10.77
CA THR A 103 -3.58 15.22 10.14
C THR A 103 -4.30 13.92 9.77
N ARG A 104 -3.59 12.79 9.65
CA ARG A 104 -4.06 11.47 9.21
C ARG A 104 -4.46 11.43 7.73
N GLU A 105 -4.16 12.49 6.99
CA GLU A 105 -4.49 12.63 5.58
C GLU A 105 -3.43 12.00 4.67
N VAL A 106 -3.85 11.52 3.52
CA VAL A 106 -2.93 11.09 2.46
C VAL A 106 -2.40 12.33 1.74
N VAL A 107 -1.12 12.63 1.95
CA VAL A 107 -0.45 13.80 1.37
C VAL A 107 0.27 13.50 0.06
N TRP A 108 0.47 12.25 -0.27
CA TRP A 108 1.00 11.78 -1.54
C TRP A 108 0.53 10.37 -1.83
N HIS A 109 0.32 10.04 -3.10
CA HIS A 109 0.10 8.66 -3.55
C HIS A 109 0.58 8.46 -4.99
N LEU A 110 0.91 7.22 -5.29
CA LEU A 110 1.16 6.73 -6.64
C LEU A 110 0.46 5.38 -6.81
N THR A 111 -0.42 5.29 -7.81
CA THR A 111 -1.03 4.04 -8.26
C THR A 111 -0.47 3.71 -9.63
N GLU A 112 0.32 2.63 -9.74
CA GLU A 112 0.98 2.26 -10.99
C GLU A 112 1.01 0.73 -11.16
N PRO A 113 0.00 0.17 -11.85
CA PRO A 113 -0.12 -1.27 -12.04
C PRO A 113 1.06 -1.91 -12.81
N THR A 114 1.78 -1.14 -13.63
CA THR A 114 2.90 -1.68 -14.42
C THR A 114 4.09 -2.10 -13.55
N TYR A 115 4.19 -1.62 -12.31
CA TYR A 115 5.18 -2.10 -11.34
C TYR A 115 4.83 -3.47 -10.75
N GLY A 116 3.59 -3.91 -10.86
CA GLY A 116 3.15 -5.25 -10.50
C GLY A 116 3.29 -5.60 -9.03
N GLN A 117 2.32 -5.21 -8.21
CA GLN A 117 2.23 -5.61 -6.81
C GLN A 117 3.55 -5.39 -6.02
N HIS A 118 4.07 -4.19 -6.06
CA HIS A 118 5.36 -3.79 -5.47
C HIS A 118 5.48 -4.04 -3.96
N HIS A 119 6.72 -4.04 -3.45
CA HIS A 119 7.10 -4.36 -2.08
C HIS A 119 8.22 -3.45 -1.58
N ASP A 120 8.44 -3.46 -0.27
CA ASP A 120 9.62 -2.90 0.41
C ASP A 120 9.88 -1.43 0.09
N VAL A 121 8.83 -0.61 0.22
CA VAL A 121 8.89 0.82 -0.06
C VAL A 121 9.64 1.55 1.04
N GLN A 122 10.60 2.40 0.69
CA GLN A 122 11.46 3.15 1.59
C GLN A 122 11.65 4.59 1.11
N GLU A 123 11.72 5.56 2.03
CA GLU A 123 12.18 6.91 1.71
C GLU A 123 13.71 6.98 1.85
N LEU A 124 14.38 7.41 0.79
CA LEU A 124 15.83 7.65 0.79
C LEU A 124 16.18 9.02 1.39
N LYS A 125 17.46 9.25 1.70
CA LYS A 125 17.94 10.53 2.24
C LYS A 125 17.68 11.73 1.32
N ASN A 126 17.67 11.51 0.01
CA ASN A 126 17.34 12.53 -1.01
C ASN A 126 15.81 12.75 -1.16
N LYS A 127 15.00 12.07 -0.35
CA LYS A 127 13.53 12.07 -0.35
C LYS A 127 12.89 11.35 -1.53
N ASN A 128 13.65 10.65 -2.34
CA ASN A 128 13.11 9.73 -3.33
C ASN A 128 12.58 8.46 -2.67
N ILE A 129 11.73 7.76 -3.38
CA ILE A 129 11.14 6.50 -2.94
C ILE A 129 11.84 5.35 -3.64
N LEU A 130 12.41 4.43 -2.86
CA LEU A 130 12.98 3.17 -3.35
C LEU A 130 11.99 2.05 -3.08
N PHE A 131 11.78 1.14 -4.05
CA PHE A 131 10.91 -0.01 -3.89
C PHE A 131 11.27 -1.15 -4.83
N PHE A 132 10.76 -2.34 -4.51
CA PHE A 132 10.87 -3.51 -5.37
C PHE A 132 9.58 -3.68 -6.18
N ALA A 133 9.69 -3.61 -7.50
CA ALA A 133 8.62 -3.90 -8.45
C ALA A 133 8.66 -5.39 -8.80
N ASN A 134 7.56 -6.12 -8.61
CA ASN A 134 7.48 -7.54 -8.98
C ASN A 134 7.41 -7.76 -10.50
N GLY A 135 6.97 -6.74 -11.23
CA GLY A 135 6.66 -6.84 -12.65
C GLY A 135 5.26 -7.39 -12.94
N THR A 136 4.85 -7.28 -14.17
CA THR A 136 3.49 -7.60 -14.62
C THR A 136 3.45 -8.76 -15.61
N ASP A 137 2.30 -9.43 -15.65
CA ASP A 137 1.98 -10.39 -16.71
C ASP A 137 1.26 -9.68 -17.87
N VAL A 138 1.67 -9.98 -19.12
CA VAL A 138 1.10 -9.39 -20.32
C VAL A 138 -0.41 -9.66 -20.48
N HIS A 139 -0.88 -10.80 -19.97
CA HIS A 139 -2.29 -11.16 -20.07
C HIS A 139 -3.20 -10.36 -19.15
N VAL A 140 -2.62 -9.77 -18.10
CA VAL A 140 -3.35 -9.02 -17.09
C VAL A 140 -3.28 -7.52 -17.34
N HIS A 141 -2.10 -7.01 -17.67
CA HIS A 141 -1.84 -5.56 -17.75
C HIS A 141 -1.41 -5.08 -19.13
N GLY A 142 -1.51 -5.94 -20.16
CA GLY A 142 -1.21 -5.59 -21.55
C GLY A 142 0.29 -5.49 -21.88
N SER A 143 1.17 -5.55 -20.91
CA SER A 143 2.63 -5.59 -21.08
C SER A 143 3.26 -6.48 -20.03
N LYS A 144 4.32 -7.19 -20.41
CA LYS A 144 5.13 -7.95 -19.46
C LYS A 144 6.33 -7.11 -19.05
N THR A 145 6.50 -6.95 -17.73
CA THR A 145 7.70 -6.34 -17.15
C THR A 145 8.39 -7.34 -16.23
N GLY A 146 9.72 -7.32 -16.20
CA GLY A 146 10.49 -8.09 -15.23
C GLY A 146 10.49 -7.42 -13.85
N SER A 147 10.96 -8.15 -12.84
CA SER A 147 11.18 -7.57 -11.53
C SER A 147 12.32 -6.54 -11.58
N ALA A 148 12.17 -5.47 -10.82
CA ALA A 148 13.15 -4.40 -10.77
C ALA A 148 13.22 -3.77 -9.37
N VAL A 149 14.37 -3.16 -9.04
CA VAL A 149 14.46 -2.17 -7.96
C VAL A 149 14.37 -0.79 -8.61
N ILE A 150 13.51 0.05 -8.11
CA ILE A 150 13.19 1.35 -8.71
C ILE A 150 13.39 2.46 -7.68
N GLU A 151 14.07 3.53 -8.08
CA GLU A 151 14.07 4.81 -7.37
C GLU A 151 13.19 5.79 -8.14
N LEU A 152 12.25 6.42 -7.45
CA LEU A 152 11.25 7.32 -7.99
C LEU A 152 11.35 8.69 -7.28
N ASP A 153 11.29 9.79 -8.03
CA ASP A 153 11.10 11.13 -7.46
C ASP A 153 9.60 11.37 -7.21
N PRO A 154 9.14 11.43 -5.94
CA PRO A 154 7.72 11.59 -5.63
C PRO A 154 7.16 12.99 -5.96
N LYS A 155 7.99 13.99 -6.27
CA LYS A 155 7.54 15.34 -6.65
C LYS A 155 6.98 15.38 -8.06
N ILE A 156 7.52 14.54 -8.93
CA ILE A 156 7.14 14.46 -10.36
C ILE A 156 6.55 13.10 -10.72
N ASN A 157 6.60 12.12 -9.79
CA ASN A 157 6.16 10.73 -9.98
C ASN A 157 6.88 10.04 -11.15
N GLU A 158 8.18 10.29 -11.32
CA GLU A 158 8.99 9.70 -12.38
C GLU A 158 10.13 8.85 -11.82
N GLU A 159 10.43 7.75 -12.53
CA GLU A 159 11.61 6.95 -12.24
C GLU A 159 12.88 7.77 -12.54
N VAL A 160 13.79 7.79 -11.56
CA VAL A 160 15.10 8.43 -11.71
C VAL A 160 16.22 7.40 -11.79
N TRP A 161 15.95 6.18 -11.36
CA TRP A 161 16.89 5.06 -11.47
C TRP A 161 16.12 3.72 -11.44
N ARG A 162 16.66 2.73 -12.18
CA ARG A 162 16.13 1.37 -12.25
C ARG A 162 17.27 0.36 -12.31
N TYR A 163 17.13 -0.72 -11.56
CA TYR A 163 17.96 -1.90 -11.69
C TYR A 163 17.09 -3.11 -12.03
N GLU A 164 17.38 -3.73 -13.15
CA GLU A 164 16.79 -5.00 -13.56
C GLU A 164 17.85 -6.08 -13.43
N GLY A 165 17.53 -7.19 -12.76
CA GLY A 165 18.45 -8.33 -12.69
C GLY A 165 18.81 -8.83 -14.09
N TYR A 166 20.03 -9.31 -14.25
CA TYR A 166 20.41 -9.98 -15.50
C TYR A 166 19.60 -11.31 -15.62
N PRO A 167 19.12 -11.64 -16.83
CA PRO A 167 18.47 -12.91 -17.09
C PRO A 167 19.44 -14.10 -16.93
#